data_964e2ad140ad62bcee1d56a2082c5a55
#
_entry.id   964e2ad140ad62bcee1d56a2082c5a55
#
_cell.length_a   1.000
_cell.length_b   1.000
_cell.length_c   1.000
_cell.angle_alpha   90.00
_cell.angle_beta   90.00
_cell.angle_gamma   90.00
#
_symmetry.space_group_name_H-M   'P 1'
#
loop_
_entity.id
_entity.type
_entity.pdbx_description
1 polymer ?
#
loop_
_entity_poly.entity_id
_entity_poly.type
_entity_poly.pdbx_seq_one_letter_code
_entity_poly.pdbx_strand_id
1 'polypeptide(L)'
;WQGQGFNHPDMMPMDNDAITAYMNSAAVCQNASDLKMSDIMLQKYVAMGCSLENWNDMRRFNYSAGNIADFGVVYPGMDRSVLFTGTDKLKGSSKDDPKYWPRRWRLPATLELSYNETQALAANKHAEDTDIWSYPVWWDCASDAEYEGYVK
;
A
#
# COMPACT_ATOMS: atom_id res chain seq x y z
N TRP A 1 27.42 3.74 4.40
CA TRP A 1 27.75 2.66 3.45
C TRP A 1 29.17 2.76 2.87
N GLN A 2 29.87 3.80 3.21
CA GLN A 2 31.27 3.96 2.84
C GLN A 2 32.13 3.06 3.72
N GLY A 3 32.42 1.83 3.33
CA GLY A 3 33.50 1.11 3.96
C GLY A 3 33.34 -0.35 4.30
N GLN A 4 32.27 -0.98 3.91
CA GLN A 4 32.18 -2.44 4.01
C GLN A 4 32.11 -3.03 2.60
N GLY A 5 33.27 -3.36 2.09
CA GLY A 5 33.47 -3.83 0.74
C GLY A 5 32.65 -5.05 0.36
N PHE A 6 31.58 -4.83 -0.34
CA PHE A 6 31.27 -5.74 -1.43
C PHE A 6 32.22 -5.37 -2.58
N ASN A 7 33.39 -5.99 -2.59
CA ASN A 7 34.30 -5.94 -3.73
C ASN A 7 33.69 -6.77 -4.87
N HIS A 8 32.60 -6.25 -5.43
CA HIS A 8 32.14 -6.72 -6.72
C HIS A 8 32.96 -5.95 -7.77
N PRO A 9 33.72 -6.61 -8.64
CA PRO A 9 34.61 -5.95 -9.60
C PRO A 9 33.87 -4.99 -10.55
N ASP A 10 32.56 -5.16 -10.69
CA ASP A 10 31.70 -4.33 -11.54
C ASP A 10 30.97 -3.21 -10.78
N MET A 11 31.13 -3.09 -9.46
CA MET A 11 30.57 -1.99 -8.69
C MET A 11 31.52 -0.80 -8.72
N MET A 12 31.17 0.20 -9.51
CA MET A 12 31.82 1.50 -9.45
C MET A 12 31.56 2.15 -8.09
N PRO A 13 32.56 2.69 -7.42
CA PRO A 13 32.34 3.50 -6.23
C PRO A 13 31.42 4.67 -6.59
N MET A 14 30.46 4.98 -5.70
CA MET A 14 29.61 6.16 -5.90
C MET A 14 30.48 7.41 -5.93
N ASP A 15 30.22 8.24 -6.94
CA ASP A 15 30.89 9.53 -7.07
C ASP A 15 30.49 10.45 -5.92
N ASN A 16 31.47 10.99 -5.19
CA ASN A 16 31.24 11.89 -4.07
C ASN A 16 30.51 13.17 -4.48
N ASP A 17 30.75 13.67 -5.68
CA ASP A 17 30.05 14.85 -6.20
C ASP A 17 28.57 14.54 -6.46
N ALA A 18 28.26 13.36 -6.97
CA ALA A 18 26.90 12.90 -7.14
C ALA A 18 26.17 12.70 -5.79
N ILE A 19 26.86 12.15 -4.78
CA ILE A 19 26.32 12.04 -3.42
C ILE A 19 26.02 13.42 -2.86
N THR A 20 26.97 14.35 -2.97
CA THR A 20 26.81 15.71 -2.46
C THR A 20 25.68 16.45 -3.17
N ALA A 21 25.58 16.31 -4.49
CA ALA A 21 24.51 16.89 -5.28
C ALA A 21 23.14 16.34 -4.87
N TYR A 22 23.03 15.02 -4.62
CA TYR A 22 21.80 14.41 -4.15
C TYR A 22 21.44 14.92 -2.76
N MET A 23 22.36 14.93 -1.82
CA MET A 23 22.14 15.39 -0.44
C MET A 23 21.67 16.84 -0.36
N ASN A 24 22.09 17.70 -1.30
CA ASN A 24 21.69 19.10 -1.38
C ASN A 24 20.48 19.33 -2.32
N SER A 25 19.90 18.29 -2.87
CA SER A 25 18.76 18.40 -3.78
C SER A 25 17.44 18.58 -3.03
N ALA A 26 16.41 19.01 -3.76
CA ALA A 26 15.05 19.10 -3.24
C ALA A 26 14.42 17.73 -2.89
N ALA A 27 15.06 16.62 -3.29
CA ALA A 27 14.61 15.28 -2.91
C ALA A 27 14.97 14.91 -1.46
N VAL A 28 15.86 15.68 -0.82
CA VAL A 28 16.27 15.47 0.56
C VAL A 28 15.77 16.64 1.41
N CYS A 29 14.98 16.35 2.44
CA CYS A 29 14.51 17.37 3.37
C CYS A 29 15.69 18.01 4.08
N GLN A 30 15.86 19.32 3.91
CA GLN A 30 17.02 20.07 4.45
C GLN A 30 16.80 20.55 5.88
N ASN A 31 15.55 20.76 6.30
CA ASN A 31 15.21 21.28 7.61
C ASN A 31 14.26 20.32 8.32
N ALA A 32 14.52 20.10 9.61
CA ALA A 32 13.68 19.23 10.43
C ALA A 32 12.22 19.71 10.51
N SER A 33 11.99 21.01 10.42
CA SER A 33 10.65 21.62 10.43
C SER A 33 9.82 21.29 9.19
N ASP A 34 10.48 20.95 8.09
CA ASP A 34 9.84 20.70 6.78
C ASP A 34 9.63 19.22 6.54
N LEU A 35 10.19 18.36 7.41
CA LEU A 35 10.10 16.91 7.31
C LEU A 35 8.66 16.44 7.48
N LYS A 36 8.15 15.74 6.48
CA LYS A 36 6.79 15.19 6.45
C LYS A 36 6.83 13.66 6.59
N MET A 37 5.71 13.10 7.04
CA MET A 37 5.55 11.63 7.07
C MET A 37 5.69 11.03 5.66
N SER A 38 5.27 11.73 4.63
CA SER A 38 5.45 11.31 3.23
C SER A 38 6.92 11.12 2.85
N ASP A 39 7.82 11.96 3.35
CA ASP A 39 9.25 11.86 3.04
C ASP A 39 9.86 10.61 3.70
N ILE A 40 9.50 10.38 4.96
CA ILE A 40 9.94 9.20 5.72
C ILE A 40 9.44 7.91 5.06
N MET A 41 8.14 7.86 4.73
CA MET A 41 7.53 6.66 4.17
C MET A 41 7.97 6.38 2.74
N LEU A 42 8.28 7.41 1.96
CA LEU A 42 8.89 7.24 0.64
C LEU A 42 10.28 6.60 0.75
N GLN A 43 11.12 7.08 1.66
CA GLN A 43 12.45 6.49 1.89
C GLN A 43 12.35 5.05 2.41
N LYS A 44 11.40 4.78 3.32
CA LYS A 44 11.11 3.42 3.77
C LYS A 44 10.67 2.52 2.62
N TYR A 45 9.77 2.99 1.76
CA TYR A 45 9.31 2.25 0.59
C TYR A 45 10.46 1.84 -0.33
N VAL A 46 11.36 2.79 -0.63
CA VAL A 46 12.54 2.53 -1.45
C VAL A 46 13.49 1.54 -0.78
N ALA A 47 13.74 1.71 0.53
CA ALA A 47 14.64 0.84 1.28
C ALA A 47 14.12 -0.60 1.42
N MET A 48 12.81 -0.76 1.57
CA MET A 48 12.16 -2.07 1.74
C MET A 48 11.91 -2.78 0.42
N GLY A 49 11.98 -2.09 -0.72
CA GLY A 49 11.73 -2.65 -2.05
C GLY A 49 10.36 -3.33 -2.15
N CYS A 50 10.30 -4.56 -2.64
CA CYS A 50 9.06 -5.34 -2.81
C CYS A 50 8.60 -6.07 -1.54
N SER A 51 8.93 -5.58 -0.35
CA SER A 51 8.51 -6.18 0.92
C SER A 51 6.99 -6.09 1.11
N LEU A 52 6.41 -7.13 1.75
CA LEU A 52 5.01 -7.12 2.18
C LEU A 52 4.71 -5.99 3.20
N GLU A 53 5.72 -5.54 3.94
CA GLU A 53 5.58 -4.42 4.87
C GLU A 53 5.21 -3.11 4.16
N ASN A 54 5.67 -2.91 2.93
CA ASN A 54 5.24 -1.75 2.14
C ASN A 54 3.73 -1.75 1.92
N TRP A 55 3.14 -2.91 1.65
CA TRP A 55 1.68 -3.02 1.49
C TRP A 55 0.94 -2.76 2.81
N ASN A 56 1.46 -3.25 3.92
CA ASN A 56 0.90 -2.98 5.25
C ASN A 56 0.95 -1.49 5.58
N ASP A 57 2.06 -0.83 5.30
CA ASP A 57 2.23 0.60 5.51
C ASP A 57 1.28 1.42 4.62
N MET A 58 1.17 1.05 3.33
CA MET A 58 0.24 1.72 2.42
C MET A 58 -1.20 1.64 2.92
N ARG A 59 -1.62 0.47 3.40
CA ARG A 59 -2.96 0.29 4.00
C ARG A 59 -3.13 1.12 5.27
N ARG A 60 -2.15 1.10 6.16
CA ARG A 60 -2.15 1.85 7.41
C ARG A 60 -2.32 3.35 7.18
N PHE A 61 -1.70 3.87 6.14
CA PHE A 61 -1.75 5.28 5.76
C PHE A 61 -2.75 5.57 4.63
N ASN A 62 -3.70 4.67 4.42
CA ASN A 62 -4.83 4.87 3.50
C ASN A 62 -4.40 5.18 2.06
N TYR A 63 -3.28 4.64 1.62
CA TYR A 63 -2.69 4.84 0.29
C TYR A 63 -2.49 6.33 -0.02
N SER A 64 -2.98 6.80 -1.20
CA SER A 64 -3.00 8.22 -1.56
C SER A 64 -4.30 8.94 -1.19
N ALA A 65 -5.20 8.26 -0.52
CA ALA A 65 -6.57 8.71 -0.32
C ALA A 65 -6.75 9.49 0.99
N GLY A 66 -6.55 10.78 0.93
CA GLY A 66 -6.86 11.68 2.02
C GLY A 66 -5.85 11.69 3.17
N ASN A 67 -6.19 12.41 4.21
CA ASN A 67 -5.35 12.59 5.40
C ASN A 67 -5.55 11.47 6.41
N ILE A 68 -4.46 11.03 7.01
CA ILE A 68 -4.49 10.14 8.17
C ILE A 68 -3.95 10.92 9.37
N ALA A 69 -4.79 11.14 10.35
CA ALA A 69 -4.48 11.97 11.52
C ALA A 69 -3.84 13.32 11.08
N ASP A 70 -2.78 13.74 11.73
CA ASP A 70 -2.08 14.98 11.41
C ASP A 70 -0.97 14.82 10.36
N PHE A 71 -0.86 13.63 9.74
CA PHE A 71 0.24 13.34 8.80
C PHE A 71 -0.02 13.82 7.37
N GLY A 72 -1.27 14.19 7.05
CA GLY A 72 -1.65 14.54 5.69
C GLY A 72 -1.68 13.33 4.76
N VAL A 73 -1.51 13.57 3.47
CA VAL A 73 -1.40 12.51 2.45
C VAL A 73 0.00 11.93 2.48
N VAL A 74 0.13 10.67 2.91
CA VAL A 74 1.43 10.03 3.16
C VAL A 74 2.07 9.49 1.89
N TYR A 75 1.28 9.05 0.92
CA TYR A 75 1.78 8.57 -0.37
C TYR A 75 1.27 9.45 -1.53
N PRO A 76 1.70 10.72 -1.61
CA PRO A 76 1.24 11.62 -2.66
C PRO A 76 1.69 11.09 -4.04
N GLY A 77 0.76 11.08 -5.00
CA GLY A 77 1.05 10.62 -6.34
C GLY A 77 1.06 9.10 -6.54
N MET A 78 0.75 8.31 -5.50
CA MET A 78 0.54 6.89 -5.69
C MET A 78 -0.69 6.66 -6.56
N ASP A 79 -0.48 5.97 -7.67
CA ASP A 79 -1.56 5.56 -8.57
C ASP A 79 -1.87 4.08 -8.43
N ARG A 80 -3.14 3.77 -8.52
CA ARG A 80 -3.60 2.39 -8.59
C ARG A 80 -3.11 1.76 -9.89
N SER A 81 -2.62 0.52 -9.78
CA SER A 81 -2.17 -0.22 -10.96
C SER A 81 -3.29 -0.36 -11.99
N VAL A 82 -2.94 -0.21 -13.26
CA VAL A 82 -3.85 -0.47 -14.39
C VAL A 82 -4.41 -1.89 -14.42
N LEU A 83 -3.76 -2.84 -13.73
CA LEU A 83 -4.24 -4.21 -13.59
C LEU A 83 -5.59 -4.28 -12.85
N PHE A 84 -5.90 -3.30 -12.02
CA PHE A 84 -7.17 -3.21 -11.29
C PHE A 84 -8.25 -2.44 -12.06
N THR A 85 -7.96 -1.95 -13.25
CA THR A 85 -8.91 -1.17 -14.06
C THR A 85 -9.54 -1.96 -15.22
N GLY A 86 -9.23 -3.25 -15.35
CA GLY A 86 -9.67 -4.10 -16.46
C GLY A 86 -11.17 -4.43 -16.43
N THR A 87 -11.49 -5.70 -16.23
CA THR A 87 -12.86 -6.23 -16.16
C THR A 87 -13.53 -6.05 -14.82
N ASP A 88 -12.78 -5.66 -13.81
CA ASP A 88 -13.27 -5.51 -12.45
C ASP A 88 -14.16 -4.25 -12.30
N LYS A 89 -15.06 -4.28 -11.32
CA LYS A 89 -16.00 -3.21 -10.98
C LYS A 89 -15.34 -1.88 -10.61
N LEU A 90 -14.01 -1.85 -10.60
CA LEU A 90 -13.21 -0.67 -10.30
C LEU A 90 -12.99 0.25 -11.48
N LYS A 91 -13.42 -0.17 -12.65
CA LYS A 91 -13.29 0.64 -13.86
C LYS A 91 -13.99 2.00 -13.66
N GLY A 92 -13.23 3.06 -13.82
CA GLY A 92 -13.73 4.42 -13.66
C GLY A 92 -13.82 4.94 -12.22
N SER A 93 -13.39 4.15 -11.22
CA SER A 93 -13.32 4.62 -9.83
C SER A 93 -12.13 5.56 -9.61
N SER A 94 -12.30 6.49 -8.68
CA SER A 94 -11.23 7.40 -8.29
C SER A 94 -10.08 6.65 -7.63
N LYS A 95 -8.85 7.01 -7.98
CA LYS A 95 -7.64 6.54 -7.29
C LYS A 95 -7.59 7.00 -5.83
N ASP A 96 -8.28 8.07 -5.52
CA ASP A 96 -8.30 8.70 -4.21
C ASP A 96 -9.40 8.13 -3.29
N ASP A 97 -10.23 7.20 -3.78
CA ASP A 97 -11.25 6.54 -2.97
C ASP A 97 -10.67 5.25 -2.37
N PRO A 98 -10.44 5.19 -1.04
CA PRO A 98 -9.79 4.06 -0.38
C PRO A 98 -10.54 2.74 -0.56
N LYS A 99 -11.86 2.76 -0.77
CA LYS A 99 -12.65 1.54 -0.98
C LYS A 99 -12.27 0.78 -2.25
N TYR A 100 -11.56 1.41 -3.18
CA TYR A 100 -11.10 0.80 -4.42
C TYR A 100 -9.64 0.36 -4.39
N TRP A 101 -9.01 0.41 -3.22
CA TRP A 101 -7.67 -0.11 -3.01
C TRP A 101 -7.72 -1.50 -2.35
N PRO A 102 -6.73 -2.37 -2.56
CA PRO A 102 -6.70 -3.69 -1.96
C PRO A 102 -6.69 -3.60 -0.43
N ARG A 103 -7.74 -4.09 0.21
CA ARG A 103 -7.92 -4.09 1.67
C ARG A 103 -7.79 -5.48 2.27
N ARG A 104 -8.04 -6.53 1.46
CA ARG A 104 -7.93 -7.93 1.86
C ARG A 104 -7.58 -8.82 0.67
N TRP A 105 -7.16 -10.02 0.95
CA TRP A 105 -6.96 -11.04 -0.06
C TRP A 105 -8.29 -11.70 -0.45
N ARG A 106 -8.36 -12.15 -1.70
CA ARG A 106 -9.44 -13.04 -2.14
C ARG A 106 -9.24 -14.43 -1.54
N LEU A 107 -10.35 -15.10 -1.25
CA LEU A 107 -10.31 -16.51 -0.92
C LEU A 107 -9.92 -17.33 -2.16
N PRO A 108 -9.02 -18.31 -2.04
CA PRO A 108 -8.65 -19.17 -3.16
C PRO A 108 -9.84 -19.97 -3.66
N ALA A 109 -10.26 -19.74 -4.91
CA ALA A 109 -11.42 -20.41 -5.49
C ALA A 109 -11.25 -21.93 -5.61
N THR A 110 -10.00 -22.39 -5.83
CA THR A 110 -9.68 -23.80 -6.01
C THR A 110 -9.43 -24.57 -4.71
N LEU A 111 -9.36 -23.87 -3.59
CA LEU A 111 -9.13 -24.46 -2.27
C LEU A 111 -10.29 -24.10 -1.33
N GLU A 112 -10.25 -22.91 -0.75
CA GLU A 112 -11.17 -22.51 0.29
C GLU A 112 -12.63 -22.50 -0.19
N LEU A 113 -12.92 -21.86 -1.32
CA LEU A 113 -14.29 -21.81 -1.85
C LEU A 113 -14.78 -23.16 -2.38
N SER A 114 -13.87 -24.03 -2.85
CA SER A 114 -14.29 -25.36 -3.32
C SER A 114 -14.71 -26.32 -2.19
N TYR A 115 -14.13 -26.16 -0.99
CA TYR A 115 -14.37 -27.08 0.13
C TYR A 115 -15.24 -26.48 1.22
N ASN A 116 -15.23 -25.16 1.37
CA ASN A 116 -15.87 -24.44 2.47
C ASN A 116 -16.83 -23.33 1.99
N GLU A 117 -17.34 -23.43 0.77
CA GLU A 117 -18.21 -22.39 0.17
C GLU A 117 -19.35 -21.97 1.07
N THR A 118 -20.11 -22.95 1.59
CA THR A 118 -21.27 -22.67 2.45
C THR A 118 -20.87 -21.89 3.70
N GLN A 119 -19.76 -22.26 4.35
CA GLN A 119 -19.27 -21.58 5.54
C GLN A 119 -18.68 -20.21 5.20
N ALA A 120 -17.99 -20.10 4.07
CA ALA A 120 -17.43 -18.83 3.60
C ALA A 120 -18.53 -17.82 3.30
N LEU A 121 -19.59 -18.23 2.58
CA LEU A 121 -20.76 -17.39 2.28
C LEU A 121 -21.58 -17.05 3.51
N ALA A 122 -21.68 -17.97 4.45
CA ALA A 122 -22.34 -17.69 5.74
C ALA A 122 -21.58 -16.66 6.58
N ALA A 123 -20.26 -16.66 6.50
CA ALA A 123 -19.41 -15.69 7.20
C ALA A 123 -19.34 -14.33 6.46
N ASN A 124 -19.38 -14.35 5.14
CA ASN A 124 -19.33 -13.15 4.30
C ASN A 124 -20.05 -13.41 2.97
N LYS A 125 -21.20 -12.78 2.77
CA LYS A 125 -21.99 -12.91 1.54
C LYS A 125 -21.20 -12.55 0.24
N HIS A 126 -20.10 -11.82 0.39
CA HIS A 126 -19.23 -11.43 -0.72
C HIS A 126 -18.02 -12.36 -0.93
N ALA A 127 -18.00 -13.54 -0.26
CA ALA A 127 -16.85 -14.45 -0.28
C ALA A 127 -16.41 -14.85 -1.69
N GLU A 128 -17.35 -14.96 -2.64
CA GLU A 128 -17.10 -15.31 -4.03
C GLU A 128 -16.96 -14.11 -4.97
N ASP A 129 -17.28 -12.91 -4.50
CA ASP A 129 -17.25 -11.72 -5.34
C ASP A 129 -15.83 -11.45 -5.88
N THR A 130 -15.76 -11.08 -7.14
CA THR A 130 -14.48 -10.78 -7.81
C THR A 130 -13.80 -9.55 -7.24
N ASP A 131 -14.57 -8.67 -6.62
CA ASP A 131 -14.11 -7.43 -5.99
C ASP A 131 -14.03 -7.50 -4.45
N ILE A 132 -14.12 -8.70 -3.85
CA ILE A 132 -14.02 -8.90 -2.39
C ILE A 132 -12.78 -8.25 -1.78
N TRP A 133 -11.70 -8.15 -2.51
CA TRP A 133 -10.46 -7.53 -2.05
C TRP A 133 -10.60 -6.03 -1.74
N SER A 134 -11.62 -5.35 -2.24
CA SER A 134 -11.94 -3.95 -1.93
C SER A 134 -12.77 -3.79 -0.65
N TYR A 135 -13.39 -4.87 -0.15
CA TYR A 135 -14.17 -4.81 1.08
C TYR A 135 -13.27 -4.79 2.32
N PRO A 136 -13.64 -4.02 3.35
CA PRO A 136 -12.86 -3.96 4.58
C PRO A 136 -12.84 -5.30 5.31
N VAL A 137 -11.85 -5.47 6.16
CA VAL A 137 -11.81 -6.48 7.21
C VAL A 137 -12.24 -5.86 8.53
N TRP A 138 -12.58 -6.67 9.53
CA TRP A 138 -13.16 -6.17 10.80
C TRP A 138 -12.29 -5.11 11.49
N TRP A 139 -10.96 -5.23 11.45
CA TRP A 139 -10.04 -4.25 12.06
C TRP A 139 -9.84 -2.97 11.22
N ASP A 140 -10.41 -2.93 10.04
CA ASP A 140 -10.37 -1.83 9.09
C ASP A 140 -11.69 -1.02 9.11
N CYS A 141 -12.57 -1.36 10.05
CA CYS A 141 -13.84 -0.71 10.30
C CYS A 141 -13.82 0.01 11.65
N ALA A 142 -14.56 1.11 11.76
CA ALA A 142 -14.65 1.87 13.00
C ALA A 142 -15.45 1.15 14.09
N SER A 143 -16.29 0.16 13.71
CA SER A 143 -17.11 -0.63 14.63
C SER A 143 -17.50 -1.98 14.03
N ASP A 144 -17.90 -2.91 14.92
CA ASP A 144 -18.45 -4.21 14.50
C ASP A 144 -19.71 -4.04 13.64
N ALA A 145 -20.56 -3.08 13.96
CA ALA A 145 -21.77 -2.79 13.20
C ALA A 145 -21.48 -2.35 11.76
N GLU A 146 -20.43 -1.56 11.57
CA GLU A 146 -19.98 -1.18 10.23
C GLU A 146 -19.51 -2.42 9.45
N TYR A 147 -18.67 -3.26 10.07
CA TYR A 147 -18.21 -4.49 9.45
C TYR A 147 -19.36 -5.44 9.09
N GLU A 148 -20.30 -5.64 10.01
CA GLU A 148 -21.48 -6.47 9.77
C GLU A 148 -22.33 -5.97 8.60
N GLY A 149 -22.43 -4.67 8.41
CA GLY A 149 -23.10 -4.07 7.27
C GLY A 149 -22.47 -4.42 5.91
N TYR A 150 -21.16 -4.73 5.89
CA TYR A 150 -20.48 -5.20 4.67
C TYR A 150 -20.67 -6.70 4.43
N VAL A 151 -20.67 -7.52 5.47
CA VAL A 151 -20.58 -8.98 5.32
C VAL A 151 -21.91 -9.72 5.44
N LYS A 152 -22.91 -9.12 6.07
CA LYS A 152 -24.29 -9.61 6.22
C LYS A 152 -25.22 -8.89 5.27
#